data_9848356694bae3182989da80ec968b14
#
_entry.id   9848356694bae3182989da80ec968b14
#
_cell.length_a   1.000
_cell.length_b   1.000
_cell.length_c   1.000
_cell.angle_alpha   90.00
_cell.angle_beta   90.00
_cell.angle_gamma   90.00
#
_symmetry.space_group_name_H-M   'P 1'
#
loop_
_entity.id
_entity.type
_entity.pdbx_description
1 polymer ?
#
loop_
_entity_poly.entity_id
_entity_poly.type
_entity_poly.pdbx_seq_one_letter_code
_entity_poly.pdbx_strand_id
1 'polypeptide(L)'
;MIDLPREIFNAPKTFPAPGFEADGVTSLFYEGMPWNGRPTRVFAWYGAPTHATDEKLPAIVLVHGGGGTAFADWVRLWNSRGYAALAMDTCGGVP
;
A
#
# COMPACT_ATOMS: atom_id res chain seq x y z
N MET A 1 25.67 8.12 10.97
CA MET A 1 24.22 7.79 11.07
C MET A 1 23.45 8.78 10.23
N ILE A 2 22.48 8.31 9.48
CA ILE A 2 21.63 9.16 8.66
C ILE A 2 20.49 9.68 9.52
N ASP A 3 20.32 11.00 9.53
CA ASP A 3 19.18 11.61 10.20
C ASP A 3 17.97 11.53 9.30
N LEU A 4 16.94 10.80 9.72
CA LEU A 4 15.71 10.67 8.98
C LEU A 4 14.68 11.67 9.51
N PRO A 5 13.86 12.27 8.62
CA PRO A 5 12.77 13.12 9.08
C PRO A 5 11.83 12.34 9.99
N ARG A 6 11.34 12.98 11.04
CA ARG A 6 10.40 12.33 11.96
C ARG A 6 9.10 11.91 11.28
N GLU A 7 8.73 12.60 10.23
CA GLU A 7 7.51 12.34 9.48
C GLU A 7 7.44 10.94 8.89
N ILE A 8 8.59 10.31 8.63
CA ILE A 8 8.59 8.95 8.09
C ILE A 8 8.08 7.90 9.09
N PHE A 9 8.05 8.23 10.38
CA PHE A 9 7.54 7.33 11.40
C PHE A 9 6.05 7.53 11.68
N ASN A 10 5.44 8.53 11.07
CA ASN A 10 4.00 8.77 11.18
C ASN A 10 3.26 7.98 10.10
N ALA A 11 2.07 7.48 10.44
CA ALA A 11 1.23 6.88 9.43
C ALA A 11 0.88 7.93 8.37
N PRO A 12 1.05 7.63 7.08
CA PRO A 12 0.72 8.59 6.03
C PRO A 12 -0.78 8.78 5.93
N LYS A 13 -1.20 9.92 5.41
CA LYS A 13 -2.59 10.14 5.04
C LYS A 13 -2.95 9.22 3.89
N THR A 14 -4.18 8.72 3.90
CA THR A 14 -4.69 7.87 2.83
C THR A 14 -5.91 8.52 2.20
N PHE A 15 -6.12 8.22 0.92
CA PHE A 15 -7.21 8.76 0.12
C PHE A 15 -7.82 7.62 -0.68
N PRO A 16 -9.15 7.61 -0.87
CA PRO A 16 -9.75 6.58 -1.71
C PRO A 16 -9.27 6.73 -3.17
N ALA A 17 -9.23 5.59 -3.88
CA ALA A 17 -8.89 5.56 -5.30
C ALA A 17 -10.11 5.05 -6.09
N PRO A 18 -11.11 5.91 -6.33
CA PRO A 18 -12.31 5.48 -7.05
C PRO A 18 -11.98 5.08 -8.48
N GLY A 19 -12.72 4.10 -9.00
CA GLY A 19 -12.49 3.59 -10.34
C GLY A 19 -11.52 2.41 -10.42
N PHE A 20 -10.83 2.11 -9.33
CA PHE A 20 -9.95 0.94 -9.23
C PHE A 20 -10.57 -0.01 -8.22
N GLU A 21 -11.12 -1.11 -8.69
CA GLU A 21 -11.85 -2.04 -7.84
C GLU A 21 -11.38 -3.46 -8.11
N ALA A 22 -11.24 -4.25 -7.04
CA ALA A 22 -10.96 -5.66 -7.11
C ALA A 22 -11.56 -6.33 -5.88
N ASP A 23 -12.08 -7.54 -6.07
CA ASP A 23 -12.76 -8.26 -5.00
C ASP A 23 -11.82 -8.56 -3.84
N GLY A 24 -12.26 -8.25 -2.63
CA GLY A 24 -11.56 -8.60 -1.41
C GLY A 24 -10.38 -7.71 -1.06
N VAL A 25 -10.11 -6.66 -1.86
CA VAL A 25 -9.04 -5.71 -1.59
C VAL A 25 -9.56 -4.29 -1.74
N THR A 26 -8.86 -3.35 -1.10
CA THR A 26 -9.19 -1.92 -1.17
C THR A 26 -8.13 -1.21 -1.97
N SER A 27 -8.56 -0.36 -2.89
CA SER A 27 -7.65 0.55 -3.60
C SER A 27 -7.56 1.86 -2.84
N LEU A 28 -6.35 2.41 -2.78
CA LEU A 28 -6.13 3.68 -2.11
C LEU A 28 -4.90 4.38 -2.68
N PHE A 29 -4.80 5.68 -2.39
CA PHE A 29 -3.55 6.41 -2.49
C PHE A 29 -3.06 6.70 -1.08
N TYR A 30 -1.77 6.61 -0.86
CA TYR A 30 -1.20 7.13 0.37
C TYR A 30 -0.20 8.24 0.05
N GLU A 31 -0.04 9.16 1.01
CA GLU A 31 0.87 10.29 0.85
C GLU A 31 2.31 9.80 0.91
N GLY A 32 3.06 10.06 -0.14
CA GLY A 32 4.49 9.78 -0.18
C GLY A 32 5.30 10.96 0.31
N MET A 33 6.62 10.83 0.24
CA MET A 33 7.51 11.94 0.56
C MET A 33 7.37 13.04 -0.51
N PRO A 34 7.38 14.32 -0.13
CA PRO A 34 7.32 15.40 -1.12
C PRO A 34 8.49 15.32 -2.09
N TRP A 35 8.22 15.67 -3.35
CA TRP A 35 9.23 15.74 -4.39
C TRP A 35 9.28 17.15 -4.96
N ASN A 36 10.45 17.79 -4.89
CA ASN A 36 10.61 19.19 -5.30
C ASN A 36 9.57 20.13 -4.67
N GLY A 37 9.27 19.94 -3.38
CA GLY A 37 8.29 20.75 -2.66
C GLY A 37 6.84 20.46 -3.01
N ARG A 38 6.57 19.43 -3.81
CA ARG A 38 5.21 19.06 -4.23
C ARG A 38 4.75 17.82 -3.49
N PRO A 39 3.50 17.77 -3.02
CA PRO A 39 2.96 16.55 -2.44
C PRO A 39 2.90 15.44 -3.47
N THR A 40 3.13 14.21 -3.01
CA THR A 40 3.05 13.02 -3.85
C THR A 40 2.05 12.04 -3.29
N ARG A 41 1.50 11.20 -4.15
CA ARG A 41 0.60 10.12 -3.77
C ARG A 41 1.02 8.84 -4.46
N VAL A 42 0.96 7.73 -3.73
CA VAL A 42 1.32 6.42 -4.23
C VAL A 42 0.07 5.56 -4.26
N PHE A 43 -0.20 4.93 -5.40
CA PHE A 43 -1.30 4.00 -5.52
C PHE A 43 -0.96 2.67 -4.85
N ALA A 44 -1.92 2.06 -4.17
CA ALA A 44 -1.73 0.76 -3.55
C ALA A 44 -3.04 -0.02 -3.47
N TRP A 45 -2.90 -1.35 -3.52
CA TRP A 45 -3.94 -2.30 -3.13
C TRP A 45 -3.65 -2.74 -1.70
N TYR A 46 -4.67 -2.77 -0.87
CA TYR A 46 -4.55 -3.20 0.51
C TYR A 46 -5.61 -4.24 0.86
N GLY A 47 -5.23 -5.21 1.65
CA GLY A 47 -6.17 -6.17 2.18
C GLY A 47 -5.63 -6.82 3.44
N ALA A 48 -6.56 -7.34 4.27
CA ALA A 48 -6.23 -8.08 5.46
C ALA A 48 -7.24 -9.22 5.62
N PRO A 49 -6.83 -10.36 6.17
CA PRO A 49 -7.78 -11.41 6.48
C PRO A 49 -8.71 -10.98 7.60
N THR A 50 -9.87 -11.64 7.70
CA THR A 50 -10.78 -11.40 8.80
C THR A 50 -10.10 -11.74 10.12
N HIS A 51 -10.17 -10.83 11.08
CA HIS A 51 -9.52 -10.99 12.38
C HIS A 51 -10.25 -10.15 13.44
N ALA A 52 -9.94 -10.39 14.70
CA ALA A 52 -10.46 -9.56 15.79
C ALA A 52 -9.84 -8.16 15.72
N THR A 53 -10.61 -7.14 16.13
CA THR A 53 -10.19 -5.74 16.00
C THR A 53 -8.90 -5.39 16.73
N ASP A 54 -8.62 -6.09 17.83
CA ASP A 54 -7.40 -5.88 18.63
C ASP A 54 -6.28 -6.86 18.26
N GLU A 55 -6.52 -7.76 17.32
CA GLU A 55 -5.53 -8.74 16.89
C GLU A 55 -4.50 -8.07 15.99
N LYS A 56 -3.23 -8.29 16.30
CA LYS A 56 -2.14 -7.83 15.44
C LYS A 56 -1.80 -8.92 14.44
N LEU A 57 -1.81 -8.58 13.18
CA LEU A 57 -1.45 -9.48 12.09
C LEU A 57 -0.05 -9.21 11.60
N PRO A 58 0.68 -10.22 11.16
CA PRO A 58 1.88 -9.96 10.37
C PRO A 58 1.49 -9.25 9.09
N ALA A 59 2.34 -8.35 8.63
CA ALA A 59 2.07 -7.55 7.44
C ALA A 59 3.24 -7.65 6.47
N ILE A 60 2.92 -7.53 5.18
CA ILE A 60 3.92 -7.55 4.13
C ILE A 60 3.64 -6.43 3.14
N VAL A 61 4.70 -5.79 2.67
CA VAL A 61 4.65 -4.82 1.59
C VAL A 61 5.22 -5.48 0.34
N LEU A 62 4.45 -5.45 -0.74
CA LEU A 62 4.77 -6.14 -1.98
C LEU A 62 5.20 -5.11 -3.02
N VAL A 63 6.39 -5.30 -3.57
CA VAL A 63 6.99 -4.37 -4.51
C VAL A 63 7.16 -5.07 -5.86
N HIS A 64 6.50 -4.54 -6.90
CA HIS A 64 6.60 -5.10 -8.24
C HIS A 64 7.89 -4.68 -8.94
N GLY A 65 8.22 -5.39 -10.03
CA GLY A 65 9.39 -5.07 -10.84
C GLY A 65 9.18 -3.85 -11.71
N GLY A 66 10.27 -3.31 -12.24
CA GLY A 66 10.23 -2.17 -13.16
C GLY A 66 9.42 -2.51 -14.41
N GLY A 67 8.61 -1.55 -14.88
CA GLY A 67 7.72 -1.75 -16.02
C GLY A 67 6.42 -2.49 -15.71
N GLY A 68 6.24 -2.94 -14.47
CA GLY A 68 5.00 -3.56 -14.03
C GLY A 68 4.08 -2.59 -13.30
N THR A 69 3.14 -3.15 -12.59
CA THR A 69 2.20 -2.39 -11.77
C THR A 69 1.90 -3.18 -10.49
N ALA A 70 1.19 -2.55 -9.56
CA ALA A 70 0.74 -3.23 -8.35
C ALA A 70 -0.35 -4.27 -8.71
N PHE A 71 -0.22 -5.48 -8.14
CA PHE A 71 -1.15 -6.57 -8.42
C PHE A 71 -2.02 -6.87 -7.20
N ALA A 72 -3.34 -6.73 -7.38
CA ALA A 72 -4.31 -7.09 -6.35
C ALA A 72 -4.24 -8.57 -5.98
N ASP A 73 -3.93 -9.44 -6.95
CA ASP A 73 -3.85 -10.89 -6.71
C ASP A 73 -2.76 -11.26 -5.71
N TRP A 74 -1.68 -10.48 -5.66
CA TRP A 74 -0.63 -10.70 -4.66
C TRP A 74 -1.15 -10.42 -3.25
N VAL A 75 -1.97 -9.38 -3.10
CA VAL A 75 -2.56 -9.07 -1.79
C VAL A 75 -3.48 -10.20 -1.34
N ARG A 76 -4.33 -10.71 -2.22
CA ARG A 76 -5.23 -11.83 -1.91
C ARG A 76 -4.45 -13.08 -1.52
N LEU A 77 -3.35 -13.36 -2.21
CA LEU A 77 -2.52 -14.52 -1.91
C LEU A 77 -1.99 -14.45 -0.47
N TRP A 78 -1.45 -13.31 -0.08
CA TRP A 78 -0.91 -13.15 1.26
C TRP A 78 -1.99 -13.09 2.32
N ASN A 79 -3.16 -12.51 2.00
CA ASN A 79 -4.31 -12.57 2.90
C ASN A 79 -4.73 -14.00 3.18
N SER A 80 -4.67 -14.88 2.17
CA SER A 80 -5.03 -16.29 2.33
C SER A 80 -4.05 -17.04 3.25
N ARG A 81 -2.87 -16.45 3.49
CA ARG A 81 -1.84 -17.00 4.39
C ARG A 81 -1.81 -16.32 5.75
N GLY A 82 -2.80 -15.46 6.06
CA GLY A 82 -2.91 -14.81 7.35
C GLY A 82 -2.17 -13.50 7.46
N TYR A 83 -1.69 -12.92 6.35
CA TYR A 83 -0.97 -11.65 6.35
C TYR A 83 -1.86 -10.50 5.91
N ALA A 84 -1.75 -9.38 6.59
CA ALA A 84 -2.15 -8.10 5.99
C ALA A 84 -1.13 -7.77 4.91
N ALA A 85 -1.58 -7.23 3.78
CA ALA A 85 -0.69 -6.99 2.66
C ALA A 85 -1.02 -5.68 1.95
N LEU A 86 0.03 -4.99 1.51
CA LEU A 86 -0.10 -3.78 0.72
C LEU A 86 0.80 -3.92 -0.50
N ALA A 87 0.22 -3.82 -1.69
CA ALA A 87 0.95 -3.84 -2.95
C ALA A 87 0.98 -2.44 -3.51
N MET A 88 2.15 -1.81 -3.50
CA MET A 88 2.31 -0.43 -3.95
C MET A 88 2.78 -0.38 -5.39
N ASP A 89 2.42 0.71 -6.07
CA ASP A 89 2.94 1.00 -7.40
C ASP A 89 4.25 1.78 -7.29
N THR A 90 5.30 1.26 -7.93
CA THR A 90 6.64 1.86 -7.83
C THR A 90 6.95 2.86 -8.93
N CYS A 91 6.17 2.85 -10.01
CA CYS A 91 6.52 3.59 -11.23
C CYS A 91 5.57 4.75 -11.53
N GLY A 92 4.61 5.02 -10.66
CA GLY A 92 3.61 6.06 -10.87
C GLY A 92 2.53 5.69 -11.89
N GLY A 93 2.54 4.47 -12.40
CA GLY A 93 1.47 3.95 -13.23
C GLY A 93 0.40 3.31 -12.37
N VAL A 94 -0.85 3.49 -12.73
CA VAL A 94 -1.95 2.81 -12.05
C VAL A 94 -2.39 1.61 -12.88
N PRO A 95 -3.01 0.61 -12.26
CA PRO A 95 -3.48 -0.58 -12.99
C PRO A 95 -4.44 -0.25 -14.11
#